data_ab7961fdeed6a28588c8e5492df7b609
#
_entry.id   ab7961fdeed6a28588c8e5492df7b609
#
_cell.length_a   1.000
_cell.length_b   1.000
_cell.length_c   1.000
_cell.angle_alpha   90.00
_cell.angle_beta   90.00
_cell.angle_gamma   90.00
#
_symmetry.space_group_name_H-M   'P 1'
#
loop_
_entity.id
_entity.type
_entity.pdbx_description
1 polymer ?
#
loop_
_entity_poly.entity_id
_entity_poly.type
_entity_poly.pdbx_seq_one_letter_code
_entity_poly.pdbx_strand_id
1 'polypeptide(L)'
;LDLVRAVVAICLPFVTEVWQIYLLIFVLQAASAGFTPTFQATIPDILPDEEDYTKALSLSRLAYDLESLISPMLAAALLTVISFHNLFAGTVLGFLVSAALVVSVRLPTTIPGPRRGIWDRTTRGTRIYLATPRLRGLLAISLAVSAAGAMVIVNTVVLVKARFGLGEVEVASAL
;
A
#
# COMPACT_ATOMS: atom_id res chain seq x y z
N LEU A 1 -5.95 6.59 -7.76
CA LEU A 1 -5.45 6.29 -6.41
C LEU A 1 -4.09 6.94 -6.16
N ASP A 2 -3.13 6.83 -7.08
CA ASP A 2 -1.77 7.37 -6.92
C ASP A 2 -1.72 8.90 -6.79
N LEU A 3 -2.62 9.64 -7.45
CA LEU A 3 -2.73 11.08 -7.25
C LEU A 3 -3.15 11.43 -5.82
N VAL A 4 -4.05 10.65 -5.21
CA VAL A 4 -4.44 10.85 -3.80
C VAL A 4 -3.24 10.59 -2.89
N ARG A 5 -2.47 9.53 -3.15
CA ARG A 5 -1.24 9.22 -2.41
C ARG A 5 -0.20 10.33 -2.55
N ALA A 6 0.00 10.86 -3.77
CA ALA A 6 0.91 11.97 -4.02
C ALA A 6 0.51 13.21 -3.22
N VAL A 7 -0.77 13.59 -3.22
CA VAL A 7 -1.28 14.73 -2.45
C VAL A 7 -1.05 14.53 -0.96
N VAL A 8 -1.37 13.34 -0.43
CA VAL A 8 -1.14 13.03 0.98
C VAL A 8 0.34 13.09 1.33
N ALA A 9 1.21 12.55 0.49
CA ALA A 9 2.66 12.59 0.69
C ALA A 9 3.22 14.02 0.70
N ILE A 10 2.65 14.93 -0.13
CA ILE A 10 2.99 16.36 -0.10
C ILE A 10 2.55 17.01 1.22
N CYS A 11 1.39 16.64 1.75
CA CYS A 11 0.86 17.24 2.98
C CYS A 11 1.62 16.77 4.24
N LEU A 12 2.12 15.54 4.28
CA LEU A 12 2.75 14.95 5.47
C LEU A 12 3.90 15.77 6.09
N PRO A 13 4.83 16.36 5.32
CA PRO A 13 5.90 17.19 5.91
C PRO A 13 5.43 18.49 6.57
N PHE A 14 4.20 18.93 6.31
CA PHE A 14 3.66 20.22 6.78
C PHE A 14 2.67 20.07 7.94
N VAL A 15 2.46 18.85 8.44
CA VAL A 15 1.56 18.63 9.58
C VAL A 15 2.16 19.15 10.88
N THR A 16 1.31 19.77 11.68
CA THR A 16 1.67 20.34 12.98
C THR A 16 1.03 19.59 14.14
N GLU A 17 -0.05 18.84 13.89
CA GLU A 17 -0.84 18.16 14.89
C GLU A 17 -0.88 16.65 14.65
N VAL A 18 -0.85 15.87 15.73
CA VAL A 18 -0.81 14.40 15.67
C VAL A 18 -2.04 13.80 14.97
N TRP A 19 -3.22 14.38 15.19
CA TRP A 19 -4.45 13.89 14.54
C TRP A 19 -4.43 14.04 13.01
N GLN A 20 -3.72 15.07 12.49
CA GLN A 20 -3.53 15.25 11.05
C GLN A 20 -2.71 14.11 10.45
N ILE A 21 -1.69 13.64 11.18
CA ILE A 21 -0.88 12.48 10.78
C ILE A 21 -1.77 11.26 10.67
N TYR A 22 -2.61 10.98 11.67
CA TYR A 22 -3.51 9.84 11.63
C TYR A 22 -4.49 9.90 10.46
N LEU A 23 -5.06 11.08 10.20
CA LEU A 23 -5.97 11.27 9.07
C LEU A 23 -5.28 11.04 7.73
N LEU A 24 -4.10 11.64 7.53
CA LEU A 24 -3.35 11.51 6.28
C LEU A 24 -2.87 10.08 6.05
N ILE A 25 -2.36 9.40 7.08
CA ILE A 25 -1.98 7.99 7.00
C ILE A 25 -3.20 7.12 6.69
N PHE A 26 -4.34 7.38 7.33
CA PHE A 26 -5.57 6.64 7.03
C PHE A 26 -5.97 6.79 5.56
N VAL A 27 -5.96 8.01 5.01
CA VAL A 27 -6.28 8.26 3.59
C VAL A 27 -5.26 7.58 2.67
N LEU A 28 -3.96 7.66 3.00
CA LEU A 28 -2.90 7.00 2.25
C LEU A 28 -3.09 5.49 2.21
N GLN A 29 -3.38 4.88 3.35
CA GLN A 29 -3.56 3.44 3.47
C GLN A 29 -4.86 2.97 2.82
N ALA A 30 -5.94 3.77 2.91
CA ALA A 30 -7.19 3.48 2.21
C ALA A 30 -7.01 3.50 0.68
N ALA A 31 -6.27 4.49 0.15
CA ALA A 31 -5.92 4.54 -1.26
C ALA A 31 -5.03 3.35 -1.67
N SER A 32 -4.07 2.96 -0.81
CA SER A 32 -3.20 1.81 -1.03
C SER A 32 -3.97 0.49 -1.03
N ALA A 33 -4.89 0.32 -0.08
CA ALA A 33 -5.73 -0.87 0.02
C ALA A 33 -6.62 -1.11 -1.21
N GLY A 34 -7.03 -0.03 -1.91
CA GLY A 34 -7.79 -0.13 -3.15
C GLY A 34 -6.94 -0.48 -4.37
N PHE A 35 -5.65 -0.19 -4.36
CA PHE A 35 -4.78 -0.40 -5.53
C PHE A 35 -4.54 -1.88 -5.82
N THR A 36 -4.11 -2.64 -4.84
CA THR A 36 -3.74 -4.06 -5.02
C THR A 36 -4.87 -4.94 -5.58
N PRO A 37 -6.11 -4.92 -5.04
CA PRO A 37 -7.17 -5.73 -5.60
C PRO A 37 -7.60 -5.25 -6.99
N THR A 38 -7.54 -3.94 -7.26
CA THR A 38 -7.84 -3.41 -8.60
C THR A 38 -6.82 -3.89 -9.61
N PHE A 39 -5.54 -3.83 -9.28
CA PHE A 39 -4.45 -4.33 -10.12
C PHE A 39 -4.60 -5.82 -10.40
N GLN A 40 -4.79 -6.64 -9.36
CA GLN A 40 -4.96 -8.09 -9.49
C GLN A 40 -6.20 -8.47 -10.32
N ALA A 41 -7.28 -7.70 -10.20
CA ALA A 41 -8.49 -7.93 -11.00
C ALA A 41 -8.31 -7.58 -12.49
N THR A 42 -7.33 -6.73 -12.82
CA THR A 42 -7.06 -6.31 -14.20
C THR A 42 -6.13 -7.28 -14.93
N ILE A 43 -5.31 -8.05 -14.21
CA ILE A 43 -4.33 -8.97 -14.82
C ILE A 43 -5.01 -9.99 -15.76
N PRO A 44 -6.12 -10.69 -15.39
CA PRO A 44 -6.76 -11.65 -16.28
C PRO A 44 -7.33 -11.03 -17.55
N ASP A 45 -7.72 -9.75 -17.51
CA ASP A 45 -8.23 -9.03 -18.68
C ASP A 45 -7.12 -8.74 -19.69
N ILE A 46 -5.86 -8.65 -19.23
CA ILE A 46 -4.68 -8.36 -20.07
C ILE A 46 -4.00 -9.66 -20.50
N LEU A 47 -3.93 -10.64 -19.59
CA LEU A 47 -3.26 -11.92 -19.77
C LEU A 47 -4.30 -13.06 -19.60
N PRO A 48 -5.04 -13.41 -20.64
CA PRO A 48 -6.08 -14.43 -20.54
C PRO A 48 -5.53 -15.87 -20.45
N ASP A 49 -4.26 -16.07 -20.81
CA ASP A 49 -3.59 -17.36 -20.68
C ASP A 49 -3.24 -17.65 -19.21
N GLU A 50 -3.55 -18.86 -18.73
CA GLU A 50 -3.40 -19.24 -17.31
C GLU A 50 -1.91 -19.28 -16.89
N GLU A 51 -1.02 -19.69 -17.79
CA GLU A 51 0.41 -19.74 -17.51
C GLU A 51 0.99 -18.33 -17.37
N ASP A 52 0.65 -17.42 -18.29
CA ASP A 52 1.10 -16.04 -18.25
C ASP A 52 0.51 -15.27 -17.07
N TYR A 53 -0.76 -15.51 -16.74
CA TYR A 53 -1.41 -14.98 -15.55
C TYR A 53 -0.68 -15.41 -14.27
N THR A 54 -0.36 -16.69 -14.15
CA THR A 54 0.35 -17.25 -12.99
C THR A 54 1.76 -16.67 -12.87
N LYS A 55 2.49 -16.52 -13.98
CA LYS A 55 3.80 -15.88 -14.02
C LYS A 55 3.72 -14.42 -13.58
N ALA A 56 2.72 -13.66 -14.07
CA ALA A 56 2.53 -12.26 -13.69
C ALA A 56 2.24 -12.10 -12.20
N LEU A 57 1.39 -12.97 -11.61
CA LEU A 57 1.14 -12.96 -10.17
C LEU A 57 2.39 -13.29 -9.36
N SER A 58 3.16 -14.29 -9.79
CA SER A 58 4.40 -14.69 -9.13
C SER A 58 5.45 -13.58 -9.18
N LEU A 59 5.59 -12.92 -10.32
CA LEU A 59 6.50 -11.79 -10.49
C LEU A 59 6.07 -10.58 -9.65
N SER A 60 4.76 -10.30 -9.59
CA SER A 60 4.20 -9.25 -8.73
C SER A 60 4.49 -9.55 -7.26
N ARG A 61 4.33 -10.81 -6.84
CA ARG A 61 4.64 -11.20 -5.46
C ARG A 61 6.12 -11.00 -5.15
N LEU A 62 7.00 -11.44 -6.05
CA LEU A 62 8.44 -11.24 -5.91
C LEU A 62 8.79 -9.76 -5.80
N ALA A 63 8.15 -8.89 -6.60
CA ALA A 63 8.36 -7.45 -6.53
C ALA A 63 7.98 -6.88 -5.16
N TYR A 64 6.83 -7.29 -4.58
CA TYR A 64 6.43 -6.88 -3.24
C TYR A 64 7.39 -7.38 -2.15
N ASP A 65 7.85 -8.62 -2.25
CA ASP A 65 8.78 -9.20 -1.29
C ASP A 65 10.16 -8.50 -1.37
N LEU A 66 10.65 -8.17 -2.57
CA LEU A 66 11.86 -7.38 -2.77
C LEU A 66 11.69 -5.94 -2.25
N GLU A 67 10.55 -5.30 -2.51
CA GLU A 67 10.24 -3.98 -1.98
C GLU A 67 10.32 -3.96 -0.46
N SER A 68 9.72 -4.94 0.21
CA SER A 68 9.70 -5.01 1.67
C SER A 68 11.09 -5.15 2.29
N LEU A 69 12.04 -5.78 1.58
CA LEU A 69 13.43 -5.93 2.01
C LEU A 69 14.30 -4.72 1.65
N ILE A 70 14.18 -4.25 0.40
CA ILE A 70 15.07 -3.20 -0.12
C ILE A 70 14.66 -1.82 0.39
N SER A 71 13.37 -1.56 0.59
CA SER A 71 12.87 -0.23 0.95
C SER A 71 13.42 0.29 2.28
N PRO A 72 13.43 -0.47 3.40
CA PRO A 72 14.03 -0.01 4.64
C PRO A 72 15.54 0.22 4.52
N MET A 73 16.25 -0.68 3.82
CA MET A 73 17.70 -0.55 3.61
C MET A 73 18.05 0.71 2.79
N LEU A 74 17.26 0.95 1.73
CA LEU A 74 17.42 2.14 0.89
C LEU A 74 17.09 3.42 1.67
N ALA A 75 16.03 3.39 2.47
CA ALA A 75 15.66 4.51 3.34
C ALA A 75 16.77 4.81 4.35
N ALA A 76 17.31 3.80 5.02
CA ALA A 76 18.44 3.95 5.93
C ALA A 76 19.67 4.57 5.25
N ALA A 77 20.04 4.06 4.07
CA ALA A 77 21.16 4.58 3.29
C ALA A 77 20.93 6.03 2.84
N LEU A 78 19.75 6.37 2.36
CA LEU A 78 19.41 7.73 1.91
C LEU A 78 19.39 8.73 3.08
N LEU A 79 18.91 8.35 4.25
CA LEU A 79 18.88 9.21 5.45
C LEU A 79 20.27 9.60 5.95
N THR A 80 21.32 8.92 5.53
CA THR A 80 22.71 9.34 5.82
C THR A 80 23.17 10.55 5.00
N VAL A 81 22.51 10.82 3.85
CA VAL A 81 22.92 11.83 2.87
C VAL A 81 21.88 12.93 2.69
N ILE A 82 20.60 12.58 2.81
CA ILE A 82 19.48 13.51 2.60
C ILE A 82 18.54 13.55 3.81
N SER A 83 17.87 14.69 4.00
CA SER A 83 16.87 14.83 5.06
C SER A 83 15.59 14.03 4.76
N PHE A 84 14.83 13.70 5.81
CA PHE A 84 13.55 13.01 5.66
C PHE A 84 12.55 13.79 4.79
N HIS A 85 12.59 15.13 4.78
CA HIS A 85 11.76 15.94 3.89
C HIS A 85 12.02 15.65 2.42
N ASN A 86 13.28 15.42 2.03
CA ASN A 86 13.64 15.07 0.66
C ASN A 86 13.19 13.64 0.29
N LEU A 87 13.09 12.74 1.26
CA LEU A 87 12.51 11.41 1.03
C LEU A 87 11.03 11.50 0.65
N PHE A 88 10.27 12.39 1.27
CA PHE A 88 8.88 12.63 0.86
C PHE A 88 8.77 13.15 -0.57
N ALA A 89 9.67 14.02 -1.00
CA ALA A 89 9.72 14.49 -2.39
C ALA A 89 9.96 13.32 -3.37
N GLY A 90 10.86 12.40 -3.03
CA GLY A 90 11.08 11.15 -3.78
C GLY A 90 9.83 10.27 -3.85
N THR A 91 9.12 10.14 -2.75
CA THR A 91 7.84 9.39 -2.69
C THR A 91 6.77 10.03 -3.59
N VAL A 92 6.64 11.35 -3.56
CA VAL A 92 5.71 12.09 -4.44
C VAL A 92 6.05 11.84 -5.91
N LEU A 93 7.32 11.96 -6.28
CA LEU A 93 7.78 11.66 -7.65
C LEU A 93 7.43 10.22 -8.05
N GLY A 94 7.65 9.26 -7.17
CA GLY A 94 7.29 7.86 -7.40
C GLY A 94 5.80 7.68 -7.70
N PHE A 95 4.92 8.30 -6.93
CA PHE A 95 3.47 8.23 -7.18
C PHE A 95 3.05 8.94 -8.46
N LEU A 96 3.69 10.08 -8.81
CA LEU A 96 3.39 10.78 -10.06
C LEU A 96 3.87 9.97 -11.28
N VAL A 97 5.04 9.36 -11.22
CA VAL A 97 5.55 8.48 -12.27
C VAL A 97 4.63 7.25 -12.42
N SER A 98 4.22 6.63 -11.31
CA SER A 98 3.27 5.52 -11.31
C SER A 98 1.94 5.93 -11.97
N ALA A 99 1.38 7.07 -11.58
CA ALA A 99 0.16 7.60 -12.16
C ALA A 99 0.30 7.85 -13.68
N ALA A 100 1.42 8.42 -14.11
CA ALA A 100 1.71 8.68 -15.51
C ALA A 100 1.82 7.37 -16.32
N LEU A 101 2.51 6.37 -15.77
CA LEU A 101 2.63 5.05 -16.40
C LEU A 101 1.26 4.35 -16.53
N VAL A 102 0.44 4.37 -15.48
CA VAL A 102 -0.91 3.77 -15.51
C VAL A 102 -1.79 4.46 -16.56
N VAL A 103 -1.73 5.79 -16.66
CA VAL A 103 -2.50 6.54 -17.67
C VAL A 103 -1.98 6.30 -19.10
N SER A 104 -0.67 6.02 -19.26
CA SER A 104 -0.07 5.74 -20.57
C SER A 104 -0.44 4.37 -21.14
N VAL A 105 -0.83 3.42 -20.26
CA VAL A 105 -1.22 2.07 -20.68
C VAL A 105 -2.67 2.06 -21.15
N ARG A 106 -2.91 1.54 -22.33
CA ARG A 106 -4.28 1.30 -22.84
C ARG A 106 -4.84 0.04 -22.19
N LEU A 107 -5.64 0.23 -21.16
CA LEU A 107 -6.36 -0.87 -20.53
C LEU A 107 -7.51 -1.35 -21.44
N PRO A 108 -7.76 -2.66 -21.53
CA PRO A 108 -8.91 -3.18 -22.27
C PRO A 108 -10.21 -2.63 -21.67
N THR A 109 -11.14 -2.26 -22.55
CA THR A 109 -12.46 -1.80 -22.14
C THR A 109 -13.23 -2.98 -21.53
N THR A 110 -13.40 -2.97 -20.22
CA THR A 110 -14.25 -3.94 -19.55
C THR A 110 -15.71 -3.76 -20.00
N ILE A 111 -16.35 -4.85 -20.40
CA ILE A 111 -17.79 -4.85 -20.73
C ILE A 111 -18.55 -4.41 -19.47
N PRO A 112 -19.32 -3.31 -19.52
CA PRO A 112 -20.06 -2.86 -18.35
C PRO A 112 -21.05 -3.94 -17.90
N GLY A 113 -20.87 -4.46 -16.70
CA GLY A 113 -21.84 -5.36 -16.10
C GLY A 113 -23.21 -4.67 -15.89
N PRO A 114 -24.29 -5.42 -15.60
CA PRO A 114 -25.63 -4.88 -15.46
C PRO A 114 -25.65 -3.68 -14.51
N ARG A 115 -26.39 -2.62 -14.89
CA ARG A 115 -26.52 -1.38 -14.12
C ARG A 115 -27.16 -1.70 -12.77
N ARG A 116 -26.37 -1.76 -11.73
CA ARG A 116 -26.79 -1.91 -10.33
C ARG A 116 -26.60 -0.60 -9.59
N GLY A 117 -27.37 -0.37 -8.54
CA GLY A 117 -27.18 0.81 -7.69
C GLY A 117 -25.77 0.90 -7.13
N ILE A 118 -25.25 2.10 -6.99
CA ILE A 118 -23.87 2.36 -6.50
C ILE A 118 -23.67 1.66 -5.14
N TRP A 119 -24.64 1.72 -4.26
CA TRP A 119 -24.60 1.10 -2.94
C TRP A 119 -24.49 -0.42 -2.99
N ASP A 120 -25.27 -1.09 -3.85
CA ASP A 120 -25.17 -2.54 -4.03
C ASP A 120 -23.83 -2.98 -4.63
N ARG A 121 -23.29 -2.19 -5.55
CA ARG A 121 -21.96 -2.44 -6.13
C ARG A 121 -20.85 -2.36 -5.08
N THR A 122 -20.93 -1.39 -4.18
CA THR A 122 -19.89 -1.16 -3.15
C THR A 122 -19.99 -2.17 -2.01
N THR A 123 -21.20 -2.53 -1.57
CA THR A 123 -21.39 -3.39 -0.38
C THR A 123 -21.49 -4.87 -0.70
N ARG A 124 -21.73 -5.24 -1.95
CA ARG A 124 -21.93 -6.64 -2.36
C ARG A 124 -20.73 -7.52 -2.03
N GLY A 125 -19.53 -7.06 -2.35
CA GLY A 125 -18.30 -7.81 -2.05
C GLY A 125 -18.17 -8.08 -0.56
N THR A 126 -18.36 -7.06 0.26
CA THR A 126 -18.33 -7.18 1.73
C THR A 126 -19.42 -8.13 2.23
N ARG A 127 -20.64 -8.03 1.68
CA ARG A 127 -21.75 -8.91 2.08
C ARG A 127 -21.48 -10.38 1.76
N ILE A 128 -20.99 -10.67 0.54
CA ILE A 128 -20.62 -12.04 0.13
C ILE A 128 -19.49 -12.56 1.01
N TYR A 129 -18.49 -11.72 1.27
CA TYR A 129 -17.34 -12.08 2.10
C TYR A 129 -17.76 -12.44 3.52
N LEU A 130 -18.60 -11.60 4.14
CA LEU A 130 -19.12 -11.83 5.48
C LEU A 130 -20.18 -12.96 5.56
N ALA A 131 -20.89 -13.26 4.48
CA ALA A 131 -21.85 -14.36 4.42
C ALA A 131 -21.18 -15.73 4.30
N THR A 132 -19.92 -15.79 3.82
CA THR A 132 -19.21 -17.04 3.60
C THR A 132 -18.34 -17.40 4.81
N PRO A 133 -18.60 -18.50 5.55
CA PRO A 133 -17.87 -18.83 6.78
C PRO A 133 -16.37 -18.98 6.59
N ARG A 134 -15.93 -19.58 5.47
CA ARG A 134 -14.51 -19.70 5.12
C ARG A 134 -13.82 -18.34 4.99
N LEU A 135 -14.46 -17.38 4.33
CA LEU A 135 -13.92 -16.04 4.13
C LEU A 135 -13.86 -15.24 5.42
N ARG A 136 -14.84 -15.44 6.34
CA ARG A 136 -14.78 -14.83 7.68
C ARG A 136 -13.57 -15.32 8.48
N GLY A 137 -13.30 -16.63 8.43
CA GLY A 137 -12.11 -17.20 9.06
C GLY A 137 -10.81 -16.59 8.51
N LEU A 138 -10.72 -16.47 7.18
CA LEU A 138 -9.58 -15.81 6.52
C LEU A 138 -9.46 -14.33 6.93
N LEU A 139 -10.57 -13.60 7.03
CA LEU A 139 -10.57 -12.23 7.51
C LEU A 139 -10.05 -12.12 8.93
N ALA A 140 -10.49 -12.99 9.84
CA ALA A 140 -10.04 -13.00 11.22
C ALA A 140 -8.53 -13.27 11.34
N ILE A 141 -8.01 -14.24 10.56
CA ILE A 141 -6.56 -14.51 10.51
C ILE A 141 -5.80 -13.31 9.94
N SER A 142 -6.29 -12.71 8.85
CA SER A 142 -5.65 -11.54 8.24
C SER A 142 -5.62 -10.34 9.19
N LEU A 143 -6.71 -10.11 9.96
CA LEU A 143 -6.76 -9.07 10.99
C LEU A 143 -5.76 -9.34 12.12
N ALA A 144 -5.66 -10.59 12.58
CA ALA A 144 -4.71 -10.95 13.62
C ALA A 144 -3.26 -10.76 13.17
N VAL A 145 -2.92 -11.20 11.94
CA VAL A 145 -1.59 -11.00 11.35
C VAL A 145 -1.27 -9.51 11.18
N SER A 146 -2.22 -8.72 10.67
CA SER A 146 -2.03 -7.28 10.49
C SER A 146 -1.86 -6.56 11.83
N ALA A 147 -2.64 -6.92 12.86
CA ALA A 147 -2.50 -6.36 14.20
C ALA A 147 -1.14 -6.71 14.83
N ALA A 148 -0.71 -7.96 14.70
CA ALA A 148 0.61 -8.39 15.18
C ALA A 148 1.74 -7.65 14.44
N GLY A 149 1.66 -7.51 13.12
CA GLY A 149 2.62 -6.77 12.31
C GLY A 149 2.68 -5.29 12.71
N ALA A 150 1.54 -4.63 12.90
CA ALA A 150 1.49 -3.24 13.36
C ALA A 150 2.13 -3.08 14.75
N MET A 151 1.89 -4.03 15.69
CA MET A 151 2.55 -4.00 17.00
C MET A 151 4.06 -4.13 16.89
N VAL A 152 4.57 -5.00 16.03
CA VAL A 152 6.02 -5.14 15.82
C VAL A 152 6.62 -3.84 15.32
N ILE A 153 6.04 -3.24 14.27
CA ILE A 153 6.52 -1.98 13.69
C ILE A 153 6.54 -0.86 14.72
N VAL A 154 5.43 -0.63 15.42
CA VAL A 154 5.32 0.46 16.41
C VAL A 154 6.27 0.24 17.57
N ASN A 155 6.34 -0.98 18.12
CA ASN A 155 7.24 -1.27 19.25
C ASN A 155 8.71 -1.20 18.85
N THR A 156 9.09 -1.57 17.63
CA THR A 156 10.46 -1.42 17.14
C THR A 156 10.87 0.05 17.14
N VAL A 157 10.03 0.94 16.60
CA VAL A 157 10.29 2.39 16.60
C VAL A 157 10.43 2.93 18.03
N VAL A 158 9.52 2.55 18.94
CA VAL A 158 9.56 2.97 20.36
C VAL A 158 10.81 2.43 21.05
N LEU A 159 11.16 1.17 20.82
CA LEU A 159 12.33 0.54 21.41
C LEU A 159 13.63 1.24 20.99
N VAL A 160 13.80 1.46 19.67
CA VAL A 160 15.00 2.09 19.12
C VAL A 160 15.12 3.54 19.57
N LYS A 161 14.08 4.34 19.49
CA LYS A 161 14.14 5.77 19.85
C LYS A 161 14.07 5.99 21.37
N ALA A 162 13.09 5.41 22.06
CA ALA A 162 12.85 5.74 23.47
C ALA A 162 13.77 4.99 24.43
N ARG A 163 14.13 3.73 24.12
CA ARG A 163 14.93 2.92 25.05
C ARG A 163 16.41 2.96 24.73
N PHE A 164 16.78 2.95 23.44
CA PHE A 164 18.19 2.98 23.04
C PHE A 164 18.69 4.38 22.66
N GLY A 165 17.81 5.38 22.52
CA GLY A 165 18.18 6.75 22.19
C GLY A 165 18.80 6.90 20.79
N LEU A 166 18.53 5.96 19.89
CA LEU A 166 19.10 5.91 18.53
C LEU A 166 18.27 6.76 17.56
N GLY A 167 18.85 7.05 16.41
CA GLY A 167 18.26 7.93 15.41
C GLY A 167 17.34 7.24 14.39
N GLU A 168 17.04 7.95 13.32
CA GLU A 168 16.10 7.49 12.29
C GLU A 168 16.72 6.43 11.37
N VAL A 169 18.05 6.50 11.18
CA VAL A 169 18.79 5.51 10.38
C VAL A 169 18.73 4.13 11.03
N GLU A 170 18.89 4.08 12.34
CA GLU A 170 18.83 2.85 13.12
C GLU A 170 17.40 2.30 13.18
N VAL A 171 16.39 3.17 13.24
CA VAL A 171 14.98 2.74 13.11
C VAL A 171 14.74 2.10 11.74
N ALA A 172 15.18 2.75 10.66
CA ALA A 172 15.00 2.24 9.31
C ALA A 172 15.75 0.92 9.07
N SER A 173 16.90 0.73 9.72
CA SER A 173 17.69 -0.51 9.63
C SER A 173 17.15 -1.65 10.50
N ALA A 174 16.31 -1.34 11.49
CA ALA A 174 15.70 -2.32 12.41
C ALA A 174 14.33 -2.82 11.92
N LEU A 175 13.73 -2.17 10.90
CA LEU A 175 12.47 -2.55 10.26
C LEU A 175 12.69 -3.40 9.02
#